data_2f064e7a320c389fa39f74e27265bff3
#
_entry.id   2f064e7a320c389fa39f74e27265bff3
#
_cell.length_a   1.000
_cell.length_b   1.000
_cell.length_c   1.000
_cell.angle_alpha   90.00
_cell.angle_beta   90.00
_cell.angle_gamma   90.00
#
_symmetry.space_group_name_H-M   'P 1'
#
loop_
_entity.id
_entity.type
_entity.pdbx_description
1 polymer ?
#
loop_
_entity_poly.entity_id
_entity_poly.type
_entity_poly.pdbx_seq_one_letter_code
_entity_poly.pdbx_strand_id
1 'polypeptide(L)'
;NIYIGKTALKIILSNLISNAVKYTDVNGVINIGIVNDWLYIENSYGNNKISNMDKIFDVKFDLNKENSNGLGLYIVSNILNNYNIEYKALQDEEFFIFKIKIFS
;
A
#
# COMPACT_ATOMS: atom_id res chain seq x y z
N ASN A 1 -3.05 -6.96 -18.85
CA ASN A 1 -4.27 -6.82 -18.06
C ASN A 1 -4.32 -7.81 -16.93
N ILE A 2 -4.87 -7.39 -15.81
CA ILE A 2 -5.10 -8.29 -14.68
C ILE A 2 -6.59 -8.59 -14.60
N TYR A 3 -6.89 -9.79 -14.10
CA TYR A 3 -8.26 -10.21 -13.85
C TYR A 3 -8.44 -10.32 -12.35
N ILE A 4 -9.31 -9.48 -11.80
CA ILE A 4 -9.56 -9.44 -10.38
C ILE A 4 -11.03 -9.15 -10.15
N GLY A 5 -11.61 -9.82 -9.15
CA GLY A 5 -13.00 -9.58 -8.81
C GLY A 5 -13.25 -8.16 -8.32
N LYS A 6 -14.43 -7.64 -8.61
CA LYS A 6 -14.79 -6.26 -8.24
C LYS A 6 -14.68 -6.03 -6.74
N THR A 7 -15.15 -6.97 -5.93
CA THR A 7 -15.09 -6.85 -4.47
C THR A 7 -13.64 -6.84 -4.00
N ALA A 8 -12.81 -7.73 -4.55
CA ALA A 8 -11.39 -7.79 -4.20
C ALA A 8 -10.69 -6.48 -4.54
N LEU A 9 -10.97 -5.93 -5.72
CA LEU A 9 -10.38 -4.65 -6.12
C LEU A 9 -10.78 -3.52 -5.17
N LYS A 10 -12.04 -3.47 -4.77
CA LYS A 10 -12.49 -2.46 -3.80
C LYS A 10 -11.76 -2.58 -2.47
N ILE A 11 -11.54 -3.80 -1.99
CA ILE A 11 -10.84 -4.01 -0.73
C ILE A 11 -9.40 -3.54 -0.84
N ILE A 12 -8.72 -3.87 -1.92
CA ILE A 12 -7.34 -3.44 -2.15
C ILE A 12 -7.23 -1.93 -2.16
N LEU A 13 -8.03 -1.27 -3.00
CA LEU A 13 -7.95 0.18 -3.15
C LEU A 13 -8.33 0.90 -1.86
N SER A 14 -9.37 0.44 -1.19
CA SER A 14 -9.80 1.01 0.07
C SER A 14 -8.70 0.94 1.12
N ASN A 15 -8.02 -0.22 1.23
CA ASN A 15 -6.93 -0.37 2.19
C ASN A 15 -5.72 0.48 1.85
N LEU A 16 -5.35 0.55 0.58
CA LEU A 16 -4.19 1.34 0.17
C LEU A 16 -4.43 2.84 0.37
N ILE A 17 -5.62 3.32 0.01
CA ILE A 17 -5.95 4.73 0.19
C ILE A 17 -6.04 5.07 1.68
N SER A 18 -6.68 4.21 2.46
CA SER A 18 -6.79 4.41 3.90
C SER A 18 -5.41 4.47 4.55
N ASN A 19 -4.49 3.59 4.16
CA ASN A 19 -3.14 3.62 4.67
C ASN A 19 -2.41 4.91 4.28
N ALA A 20 -2.56 5.34 3.04
CA ALA A 20 -1.92 6.56 2.58
C ALA A 20 -2.40 7.76 3.38
N VAL A 21 -3.71 7.88 3.60
CA VAL A 21 -4.28 8.96 4.40
C VAL A 21 -3.79 8.90 5.85
N LYS A 22 -3.73 7.70 6.40
CA LYS A 22 -3.38 7.49 7.80
C LYS A 22 -1.92 7.84 8.09
N TYR A 23 -1.02 7.52 7.17
CA TYR A 23 0.41 7.67 7.42
C TYR A 23 1.05 8.87 6.73
N THR A 24 0.29 9.60 5.92
CA THR A 24 0.81 10.85 5.38
C THR A 24 0.95 11.88 6.51
N ASP A 25 1.93 12.77 6.38
CA ASP A 25 2.12 13.82 7.37
C ASP A 25 1.12 14.95 7.16
N VAL A 26 1.08 15.86 8.13
CA VAL A 26 0.24 17.07 8.04
C VAL A 26 0.71 17.89 6.84
N ASN A 27 -0.21 18.31 5.99
CA ASN A 27 0.09 18.98 4.72
C ASN A 27 0.90 18.11 3.79
N GLY A 28 0.81 16.79 3.94
CA GLY A 28 1.53 15.87 3.09
C GLY A 28 0.89 15.69 1.73
N VAL A 29 1.54 14.91 0.90
CA VAL A 29 1.13 14.68 -0.49
C VAL A 29 0.79 13.21 -0.67
N ILE A 30 -0.32 12.94 -1.36
CA ILE A 30 -0.70 11.60 -1.80
C ILE A 30 -0.85 11.65 -3.31
N ASN A 31 -0.13 10.78 -4.01
CA ASN A 31 -0.20 10.68 -5.47
C ASN A 31 -0.67 9.29 -5.86
N ILE A 32 -1.54 9.22 -6.85
CA ILE A 32 -2.03 7.97 -7.42
C ILE A 32 -1.90 8.08 -8.93
N GLY A 33 -1.33 7.06 -9.56
CA GLY A 33 -1.16 7.11 -11.01
C GLY A 33 -0.73 5.79 -11.59
N ILE A 34 -0.46 5.81 -12.89
CA ILE A 34 0.02 4.64 -13.62
C ILE A 34 1.27 5.05 -14.38
N VAL A 35 2.36 4.31 -14.17
CA VAL A 35 3.63 4.51 -14.86
C VAL A 35 4.16 3.15 -15.28
N ASN A 36 4.43 2.98 -16.57
CA ASN A 36 5.10 1.77 -17.11
C ASN A 36 4.47 0.47 -16.61
N ASP A 37 3.19 0.26 -16.82
CA ASP A 37 2.50 -0.96 -16.45
C ASP A 37 2.25 -1.13 -14.94
N TRP A 38 2.60 -0.14 -14.14
CA TRP A 38 2.39 -0.19 -12.70
C TRP A 38 1.40 0.86 -12.26
N LEU A 39 0.40 0.44 -11.49
CA LEU A 39 -0.43 1.34 -10.71
C LEU A 39 0.32 1.62 -9.41
N TYR A 40 0.44 2.89 -9.04
CA TYR A 40 1.11 3.23 -7.80
C TYR A 40 0.24 4.14 -6.95
N ILE A 41 0.41 4.02 -5.65
CA ILE A 41 -0.07 4.98 -4.69
C ILE A 41 1.09 5.29 -3.75
N GLU A 42 1.34 6.56 -3.55
CA GLU A 42 2.44 6.99 -2.70
C GLU A 42 1.98 8.10 -1.77
N ASN A 43 2.59 8.16 -0.60
CA ASN A 43 2.34 9.23 0.35
C ASN A 43 3.65 9.69 0.96
N SER A 44 3.75 11.01 1.17
CA SER A 44 4.83 11.54 1.98
C SER A 44 4.59 11.13 3.43
N TYR A 45 5.64 10.79 4.15
CA TYR A 45 5.46 10.25 5.50
C TYR A 45 5.99 11.15 6.61
N GLY A 46 6.73 12.21 6.27
CA GLY A 46 7.28 13.11 7.28
C GLY A 46 8.07 12.36 8.33
N ASN A 47 7.56 12.34 9.56
CA ASN A 47 8.18 11.63 10.67
C ASN A 47 7.70 10.19 10.84
N ASN A 48 6.88 9.70 9.92
CA ASN A 48 6.29 8.37 10.03
C ASN A 48 7.07 7.32 9.23
N LYS A 49 8.37 7.50 9.12
CA LYS A 49 9.21 6.56 8.37
C LYS A 49 9.10 5.15 8.95
N ILE A 50 8.89 4.18 8.06
CA ILE A 50 8.81 2.78 8.47
C ILE A 50 10.23 2.24 8.63
N SER A 51 10.57 1.74 9.81
CA SER A 51 11.90 1.22 10.09
C SER A 51 12.07 -0.24 9.68
N ASN A 52 10.98 -0.99 9.61
CA ASN A 52 11.02 -2.43 9.29
C ASN A 52 10.19 -2.73 8.05
N MET A 53 10.67 -2.28 6.89
CA MET A 53 9.96 -2.49 5.62
C MET A 53 9.70 -3.97 5.32
N ASP A 54 10.57 -4.86 5.76
CA ASP A 54 10.40 -6.28 5.53
C ASP A 54 9.22 -6.89 6.31
N LYS A 55 8.66 -6.16 7.26
CA LYS A 55 7.56 -6.65 8.09
C LYS A 55 6.22 -5.99 7.80
N ILE A 56 6.14 -5.12 6.81
CA ILE A 56 4.91 -4.35 6.57
C ILE A 56 3.72 -5.21 6.17
N PHE A 57 3.96 -6.43 5.70
CA PHE A 57 2.88 -7.35 5.32
C PHE A 57 2.52 -8.34 6.42
N ASP A 58 3.17 -8.26 7.57
CA ASP A 58 2.84 -9.12 8.70
C ASP A 58 1.47 -8.74 9.26
N VAL A 59 0.74 -9.75 9.69
CA VAL A 59 -0.61 -9.55 10.20
C VAL A 59 -0.66 -8.61 11.40
N LYS A 60 0.42 -8.55 12.18
CA LYS A 60 0.49 -7.71 13.37
C LYS A 60 1.28 -6.43 13.18
N PHE A 61 1.68 -6.15 11.94
CA PHE A 61 2.42 -4.91 11.70
C PHE A 61 1.53 -3.72 11.97
N ASP A 62 2.00 -2.80 12.78
CA ASP A 62 1.26 -1.61 13.15
C ASP A 62 2.25 -0.51 13.48
N LEU A 63 2.32 0.47 12.63
CA LEU A 63 3.19 1.62 12.83
C LEU A 63 2.66 2.54 13.92
N ASN A 64 1.34 2.64 14.02
CA ASN A 64 0.66 3.50 14.97
C ASN A 64 -0.35 2.67 15.75
N LYS A 65 0.10 2.10 16.83
CA LYS A 65 -0.63 1.06 17.56
C LYS A 65 -2.00 1.47 18.09
N GLU A 66 -2.27 2.75 18.17
CA GLU A 66 -3.52 3.20 18.76
C GLU A 66 -4.71 3.04 17.82
N ASN A 67 -4.50 3.23 16.53
CA ASN A 67 -5.59 3.33 15.56
C ASN A 67 -5.51 2.33 14.43
N SER A 68 -4.49 1.52 14.40
CA SER A 68 -4.31 0.57 13.32
C SER A 68 -4.68 -0.82 13.80
N ASN A 69 -5.38 -1.57 12.97
CA ASN A 69 -5.57 -2.99 13.24
C ASN A 69 -4.43 -3.82 12.65
N GLY A 70 -3.49 -3.20 11.95
CA GLY A 70 -2.34 -3.89 11.37
C GLY A 70 -2.67 -4.83 10.25
N LEU A 71 -3.87 -4.79 9.71
CA LEU A 71 -4.32 -5.78 8.75
C LEU A 71 -4.35 -5.28 7.31
N GLY A 72 -4.29 -3.96 7.10
CA GLY A 72 -4.49 -3.39 5.77
C GLY A 72 -3.59 -3.96 4.70
N LEU A 73 -2.28 -3.90 4.90
CA LEU A 73 -1.32 -4.40 3.91
C LEU A 73 -1.28 -5.93 3.88
N TYR A 74 -1.49 -6.58 5.02
CA TYR A 74 -1.59 -8.03 5.06
C TYR A 74 -2.74 -8.53 4.16
N ILE A 75 -3.91 -7.90 4.27
CA ILE A 75 -5.07 -8.23 3.44
C ILE A 75 -4.76 -7.99 1.97
N VAL A 76 -4.17 -6.84 1.65
CA VAL A 76 -3.82 -6.51 0.27
C VAL A 76 -2.88 -7.55 -0.32
N SER A 77 -1.82 -7.91 0.42
CA SER A 77 -0.85 -8.89 -0.08
C SER A 77 -1.50 -10.26 -0.30
N ASN A 78 -2.37 -10.69 0.60
CA ASN A 78 -3.05 -11.97 0.43
C ASN A 78 -3.93 -12.00 -0.81
N ILE A 79 -4.68 -10.94 -1.06
CA ILE A 79 -5.53 -10.87 -2.24
C ILE A 79 -4.68 -10.88 -3.50
N LEU A 80 -3.64 -10.05 -3.56
CA LEU A 80 -2.78 -9.98 -4.74
C LEU A 80 -2.08 -11.30 -5.00
N ASN A 81 -1.62 -11.97 -3.96
CA ASN A 81 -0.99 -13.28 -4.10
C ASN A 81 -1.98 -14.32 -4.64
N ASN A 82 -3.22 -14.30 -4.18
CA ASN A 82 -4.25 -15.23 -4.67
C ASN A 82 -4.56 -15.04 -6.15
N TYR A 83 -4.45 -13.82 -6.65
CA TYR A 83 -4.68 -13.52 -8.06
C TYR A 83 -3.40 -13.58 -8.88
N ASN A 84 -2.27 -13.94 -8.27
CA ASN A 84 -0.95 -13.99 -8.93
C ASN A 84 -0.56 -12.64 -9.55
N ILE A 85 -0.86 -11.56 -8.84
CA ILE A 85 -0.55 -10.21 -9.29
C ILE A 85 0.70 -9.74 -8.56
N GLU A 86 1.67 -9.28 -9.33
CA GLU A 86 2.93 -8.77 -8.78
C GLU A 86 2.73 -7.40 -8.13
N TYR A 87 3.38 -7.18 -7.01
CA TYR A 87 3.32 -5.90 -6.30
C TYR A 87 4.64 -5.65 -5.58
N LYS A 88 4.88 -4.39 -5.26
CA LYS A 88 6.09 -3.96 -4.54
C LYS A 88 5.75 -2.85 -3.57
N ALA A 89 6.44 -2.82 -2.46
CA ALA A 89 6.39 -1.70 -1.52
C ALA A 89 7.80 -1.15 -1.36
N LEU A 90 7.93 0.15 -1.53
CA LEU A 90 9.21 0.84 -1.52
C LEU A 90 9.11 2.05 -0.60
N GLN A 91 10.25 2.48 -0.07
CA GLN A 91 10.31 3.70 0.72
C GLN A 91 11.60 4.42 0.38
N ASP A 92 11.47 5.67 -0.07
CA ASP A 92 12.64 6.51 -0.29
C ASP A 92 12.73 7.54 0.85
N GLU A 93 13.47 8.63 0.65
CA GLU A 93 13.67 9.62 1.69
C GLU A 93 12.43 10.45 1.99
N GLU A 94 11.43 10.44 1.12
CA GLU A 94 10.26 11.28 1.24
C GLU A 94 8.95 10.52 1.19
N PHE A 95 8.87 9.47 0.37
CA PHE A 95 7.62 8.78 0.08
C PHE A 95 7.66 7.30 0.44
N PHE A 96 6.53 6.80 0.91
CA PHE A 96 6.21 5.38 0.91
C PHE A 96 5.39 5.10 -0.35
N ILE A 97 5.80 4.09 -1.13
CA ILE A 97 5.22 3.82 -2.45
C ILE A 97 4.78 2.37 -2.50
N PHE A 98 3.51 2.15 -2.86
CA PHE A 98 2.99 0.81 -3.11
C PHE A 98 2.64 0.71 -4.59
N LYS A 99 3.14 -0.32 -5.26
CA LYS A 99 2.97 -0.50 -6.70
C LYS A 99 2.35 -1.86 -7.00
N ILE A 100 1.41 -1.87 -7.92
CA ILE A 100 0.76 -3.10 -8.41
C ILE A 100 0.96 -3.17 -9.91
N LYS A 101 1.45 -4.30 -10.40
CA LYS A 101 1.65 -4.47 -11.83
C LYS A 101 0.32 -4.81 -12.49
N ILE A 102 -0.17 -3.91 -13.36
CA ILE A 102 -1.48 -4.05 -13.99
C ILE A 102 -1.40 -4.54 -15.43
N PHE A 103 -0.22 -4.53 -16.03
CA PHE A 103 0.01 -5.11 -17.36
C PHE A 103 1.18 -6.07 -17.25
N SER A 104 1.03 -7.25 -17.80
CA SER A 104 2.08 -8.27 -17.79
C SER A 104 2.99 -8.17 -19.02
#